data_56ce47c38b4f514717748776b616a8e0
#
_entry.id   56ce47c38b4f514717748776b616a8e0
#
_cell.length_a   1.000
_cell.length_b   1.000
_cell.length_c   1.000
_cell.angle_alpha   90.00
_cell.angle_beta   90.00
_cell.angle_gamma   90.00
#
_symmetry.space_group_name_H-M   'P 1'
#
loop_
_entity.id
_entity.type
_entity.pdbx_description
1 polymer ?
#
loop_
_entity_poly.entity_id
_entity_poly.type
_entity_poly.pdbx_seq_one_letter_code
_entity_poly.pdbx_strand_id
1 'polypeptide(L)'
;MVPYCVVKGVGEEVILFLHGVGGGADSWAGQLKQFSQKYMVGAWDMPGYGRSRAIKTITFPLLADSLERLLDDRGWEKVHLVGHSMGGMVAQEFAVLRQNRLHSLTLVATSPAFGNSAGSFQKNFIEARLGPLDAGGTMAELAEIMIGAMMPEGVDPTCRAFAHCCMAKIPEQAYRAAVECIVTFEQRENLSRLYVPTMVLSGQYDKIATADMMKKMASKILNCQFSFIQEAGHLSYIEDPDGFNSALENFLLTVRA
;
A
#
# COMPACT_ATOMS: atom_id res chain seq x y z
N MET A 1 20.34 -2.06 1.51
CA MET A 1 20.23 -0.77 0.77
C MET A 1 19.05 -0.02 1.36
N VAL A 2 19.17 1.30 1.57
CA VAL A 2 18.09 2.15 2.07
C VAL A 2 17.22 2.61 0.90
N PRO A 3 15.91 2.38 0.93
CA PRO A 3 14.98 2.89 -0.07
C PRO A 3 14.91 4.42 -0.05
N TYR A 4 14.63 5.02 -1.19
CA TYR A 4 14.31 6.44 -1.25
C TYR A 4 12.98 6.72 -0.55
N CYS A 5 12.91 7.85 0.15
CA CYS A 5 11.71 8.31 0.81
C CYS A 5 11.57 9.81 0.67
N VAL A 6 10.42 10.27 0.16
CA VAL A 6 10.03 11.69 0.23
C VAL A 6 9.67 11.98 1.68
N VAL A 7 10.22 13.03 2.26
CA VAL A 7 9.93 13.45 3.63
C VAL A 7 9.46 14.90 3.63
N LYS A 8 8.37 15.19 4.37
CA LYS A 8 7.83 16.53 4.58
C LYS A 8 7.38 16.70 6.04
N GLY A 9 7.21 17.94 6.45
CA GLY A 9 6.75 18.29 7.79
C GLY A 9 7.85 18.29 8.84
N VAL A 10 7.46 18.68 10.08
CA VAL A 10 8.40 18.89 11.21
C VAL A 10 7.84 18.34 12.53
N GLY A 11 6.77 17.56 12.47
CA GLY A 11 6.19 16.92 13.66
C GLY A 11 7.11 15.88 14.29
N GLU A 12 6.91 15.59 15.58
CA GLU A 12 7.67 14.57 16.29
C GLU A 12 7.25 13.14 15.91
N GLU A 13 5.95 12.94 15.67
CA GLU A 13 5.42 11.64 15.21
C GLU A 13 5.49 11.51 13.69
N VAL A 14 5.82 10.32 13.26
CA VAL A 14 6.04 10.01 11.84
C VAL A 14 4.89 9.18 11.28
N ILE A 15 4.31 9.62 10.16
CA ILE A 15 3.43 8.78 9.33
C ILE A 15 4.22 8.33 8.09
N LEU A 16 4.33 7.03 7.87
CA LEU A 16 5.04 6.47 6.72
C LEU A 16 4.08 5.73 5.79
N PHE A 17 4.03 6.17 4.53
CA PHE A 17 3.16 5.64 3.49
C PHE A 17 3.90 4.68 2.57
N LEU A 18 3.33 3.48 2.36
CA LEU A 18 3.82 2.44 1.46
C LEU A 18 2.82 2.26 0.31
N HIS A 19 3.28 2.47 -0.92
CA HIS A 19 2.44 2.35 -2.11
C HIS A 19 2.20 0.89 -2.53
N GLY A 20 1.15 0.67 -3.33
CA GLY A 20 0.86 -0.60 -4.02
C GLY A 20 1.67 -0.78 -5.30
N VAL A 21 1.43 -1.90 -5.99
CA VAL A 21 2.17 -2.29 -7.21
C VAL A 21 2.09 -1.27 -8.36
N GLY A 22 1.02 -0.49 -8.43
CA GLY A 22 0.81 0.55 -9.46
C GLY A 22 1.21 1.97 -9.01
N GLY A 23 1.82 2.13 -7.83
CA GLY A 23 2.12 3.43 -7.25
C GLY A 23 3.61 3.76 -7.15
N GLY A 24 3.91 4.76 -6.35
CA GLY A 24 5.23 5.24 -5.96
C GLY A 24 5.07 6.26 -4.84
N ALA A 25 6.15 6.84 -4.34
CA ALA A 25 6.08 7.90 -3.31
C ALA A 25 5.19 9.07 -3.76
N ASP A 26 5.22 9.41 -5.05
CA ASP A 26 4.46 10.53 -5.60
C ASP A 26 2.94 10.28 -5.57
N SER A 27 2.47 9.03 -5.55
CA SER A 27 1.04 8.71 -5.46
C SER A 27 0.39 9.17 -4.15
N TRP A 28 1.20 9.45 -3.12
CA TRP A 28 0.79 9.95 -1.81
C TRP A 28 0.88 11.48 -1.68
N ALA A 29 0.99 12.22 -2.79
CA ALA A 29 1.19 13.67 -2.79
C ALA A 29 0.11 14.44 -1.98
N GLY A 30 -1.16 14.00 -2.06
CA GLY A 30 -2.27 14.56 -1.29
C GLY A 30 -2.09 14.38 0.21
N GLN A 31 -1.77 13.16 0.64
CA GLN A 31 -1.55 12.81 2.04
C GLN A 31 -0.31 13.49 2.61
N LEU A 32 0.78 13.51 1.83
CA LEU A 32 2.01 14.24 2.22
C LEU A 32 1.73 15.73 2.44
N LYS A 33 0.89 16.36 1.60
CA LYS A 33 0.50 17.77 1.77
C LYS A 33 -0.36 17.98 3.02
N GLN A 34 -1.35 17.13 3.23
CA GLN A 34 -2.30 17.26 4.34
C GLN A 34 -1.64 17.03 5.69
N PHE A 35 -0.96 15.89 5.84
CA PHE A 35 -0.45 15.48 7.15
C PHE A 35 0.85 16.18 7.55
N SER A 36 1.63 16.74 6.60
CA SER A 36 2.87 17.47 6.91
C SER A 36 2.67 18.72 7.75
N GLN A 37 1.45 19.16 7.94
CA GLN A 37 1.14 20.32 8.79
C GLN A 37 1.21 19.98 10.30
N LYS A 38 1.07 18.69 10.66
CA LYS A 38 1.01 18.25 12.07
C LYS A 38 2.04 17.15 12.38
N TYR A 39 2.49 16.41 11.38
CA TYR A 39 3.35 15.24 11.49
C TYR A 39 4.61 15.39 10.62
N MET A 40 5.64 14.66 10.98
CA MET A 40 6.64 14.25 10.00
C MET A 40 5.99 13.20 9.10
N VAL A 41 6.04 13.37 7.78
CA VAL A 41 5.42 12.41 6.85
C VAL A 41 6.43 11.90 5.85
N GLY A 42 6.44 10.60 5.66
CA GLY A 42 7.26 9.91 4.67
C GLY A 42 6.41 9.15 3.65
N ALA A 43 6.87 9.11 2.41
CA ALA A 43 6.36 8.17 1.41
C ALA A 43 7.56 7.52 0.71
N TRP A 44 7.65 6.20 0.76
CA TRP A 44 8.77 5.50 0.17
C TRP A 44 8.57 5.21 -1.31
N ASP A 45 9.65 5.10 -2.05
CA ASP A 45 9.68 4.33 -3.29
C ASP A 45 10.15 2.91 -2.94
N MET A 46 9.32 1.89 -3.15
CA MET A 46 9.70 0.49 -2.94
C MET A 46 10.98 0.16 -3.73
N PRO A 47 11.87 -0.74 -3.26
CA PRO A 47 13.06 -1.13 -4.01
C PRO A 47 12.77 -1.47 -5.48
N GLY A 48 13.45 -0.77 -6.40
CA GLY A 48 13.24 -0.84 -7.84
C GLY A 48 12.25 0.17 -8.42
N TYR A 49 11.47 0.86 -7.57
CA TYR A 49 10.51 1.89 -7.98
C TYR A 49 11.11 3.29 -7.88
N GLY A 50 10.62 4.18 -8.74
CA GLY A 50 10.94 5.60 -8.69
C GLY A 50 12.44 5.88 -8.54
N ARG A 51 12.83 6.42 -7.40
CA ARG A 51 14.22 6.81 -7.08
C ARG A 51 14.97 5.74 -6.26
N SER A 52 14.30 4.64 -5.89
CA SER A 52 14.92 3.54 -5.17
C SER A 52 15.67 2.60 -6.11
N ARG A 53 16.91 2.27 -5.75
CA ARG A 53 17.66 1.24 -6.50
C ARG A 53 17.00 -0.13 -6.33
N ALA A 54 17.04 -0.92 -7.39
CA ALA A 54 16.57 -2.31 -7.35
C ALA A 54 17.45 -3.18 -6.43
N ILE A 55 16.82 -4.13 -5.78
CA ILE A 55 17.50 -5.24 -5.08
C ILE A 55 17.44 -6.48 -5.98
N LYS A 56 18.38 -7.41 -5.76
CA LYS A 56 18.54 -8.59 -6.64
C LYS A 56 17.27 -9.46 -6.69
N THR A 57 16.56 -9.56 -5.58
CA THR A 57 15.33 -10.37 -5.47
C THR A 57 14.35 -9.64 -4.58
N ILE A 58 13.10 -9.54 -4.99
CA ILE A 58 12.00 -8.98 -4.19
C ILE A 58 11.28 -10.13 -3.50
N THR A 59 11.23 -10.08 -2.17
CA THR A 59 10.39 -10.93 -1.31
C THR A 59 9.86 -10.09 -0.17
N PHE A 60 8.74 -10.47 0.46
CA PHE A 60 8.17 -9.70 1.56
C PHE A 60 9.13 -9.52 2.75
N PRO A 61 9.87 -10.56 3.20
CA PRO A 61 10.90 -10.38 4.22
C PRO A 61 11.98 -9.35 3.83
N LEU A 62 12.49 -9.37 2.59
CA LEU A 62 13.51 -8.41 2.13
C LEU A 62 12.94 -6.99 1.97
N LEU A 63 11.66 -6.85 1.63
CA LEU A 63 10.98 -5.55 1.64
C LEU A 63 10.80 -5.02 3.06
N ALA A 64 10.42 -5.88 4.02
CA ALA A 64 10.34 -5.52 5.43
C ALA A 64 11.72 -5.12 6.00
N ASP A 65 12.79 -5.83 5.65
CA ASP A 65 14.17 -5.46 6.02
C ASP A 65 14.60 -4.13 5.39
N SER A 66 14.15 -3.84 4.17
CA SER A 66 14.43 -2.57 3.50
C SER A 66 13.70 -1.41 4.19
N LEU A 67 12.47 -1.65 4.66
CA LEU A 67 11.70 -0.71 5.45
C LEU A 67 12.39 -0.42 6.79
N GLU A 68 12.86 -1.45 7.50
CA GLU A 68 13.61 -1.27 8.75
C GLU A 68 14.85 -0.39 8.56
N ARG A 69 15.64 -0.68 7.51
CA ARG A 69 16.82 0.15 7.18
C ARG A 69 16.46 1.60 6.87
N LEU A 70 15.28 1.85 6.27
CA LEU A 70 14.79 3.21 6.06
C LEU A 70 14.51 3.90 7.40
N LEU A 71 13.83 3.22 8.33
CA LEU A 71 13.54 3.77 9.64
C LEU A 71 14.85 4.09 10.39
N ASP A 72 15.82 3.18 10.37
CA ASP A 72 17.12 3.34 11.04
C ASP A 72 17.92 4.49 10.44
N ASP A 73 17.99 4.60 9.10
CA ASP A 73 18.68 5.68 8.39
C ASP A 73 18.09 7.06 8.72
N ARG A 74 16.77 7.12 8.95
CA ARG A 74 16.06 8.34 9.31
C ARG A 74 16.05 8.64 10.80
N GLY A 75 16.51 7.72 11.64
CA GLY A 75 16.40 7.83 13.09
C GLY A 75 14.97 7.75 13.61
N TRP A 76 14.06 7.14 12.83
CA TRP A 76 12.65 6.97 13.22
C TRP A 76 12.51 5.72 14.10
N GLU A 77 12.41 5.91 15.39
CA GLU A 77 12.27 4.79 16.34
C GLU A 77 10.96 4.05 16.12
N LYS A 78 9.86 4.80 16.03
CA LYS A 78 8.51 4.27 15.75
C LYS A 78 7.78 5.14 14.74
N VAL A 79 6.88 4.51 13.99
CA VAL A 79 6.06 5.19 12.99
C VAL A 79 4.59 4.76 13.05
N HIS A 80 3.69 5.61 12.58
CA HIS A 80 2.37 5.21 12.09
C HIS A 80 2.56 4.71 10.67
N LEU A 81 2.39 3.39 10.46
CA LEU A 81 2.64 2.77 9.16
C LEU A 81 1.33 2.62 8.38
N VAL A 82 1.28 3.18 7.18
CA VAL A 82 0.11 3.14 6.29
C VAL A 82 0.50 2.42 5.01
N GLY A 83 -0.10 1.26 4.74
CA GLY A 83 0.22 0.46 3.56
C GLY A 83 -0.98 0.23 2.66
N HIS A 84 -0.86 0.58 1.37
CA HIS A 84 -1.87 0.35 0.37
C HIS A 84 -1.55 -0.88 -0.48
N SER A 85 -2.54 -1.78 -0.68
CA SER A 85 -2.43 -2.96 -1.56
C SER A 85 -1.18 -3.79 -1.23
N MET A 86 -0.22 -3.95 -2.15
CA MET A 86 1.07 -4.61 -1.88
C MET A 86 1.85 -3.93 -0.74
N GLY A 87 1.80 -2.60 -0.63
CA GLY A 87 2.38 -1.87 0.51
C GLY A 87 1.73 -2.27 1.84
N GLY A 88 0.44 -2.61 1.83
CA GLY A 88 -0.25 -3.19 2.99
C GLY A 88 0.20 -4.61 3.32
N MET A 89 0.59 -5.40 2.32
CA MET A 89 1.22 -6.71 2.53
C MET A 89 2.62 -6.56 3.15
N VAL A 90 3.42 -5.62 2.66
CA VAL A 90 4.73 -5.29 3.26
C VAL A 90 4.57 -4.80 4.70
N ALA A 91 3.55 -3.96 4.96
CA ALA A 91 3.25 -3.46 6.30
C ALA A 91 2.84 -4.60 7.26
N GLN A 92 2.06 -5.58 6.80
CA GLN A 92 1.73 -6.78 7.58
C GLN A 92 2.98 -7.62 7.89
N GLU A 93 3.82 -7.90 6.88
CA GLU A 93 5.09 -8.62 7.08
C GLU A 93 5.97 -7.90 8.10
N PHE A 94 6.13 -6.58 7.97
CA PHE A 94 6.89 -5.77 8.89
C PHE A 94 6.29 -5.81 10.31
N ALA A 95 4.98 -5.67 10.44
CA ALA A 95 4.30 -5.69 11.73
C ALA A 95 4.48 -7.02 12.45
N VAL A 96 4.35 -8.16 11.76
CA VAL A 96 4.55 -9.48 12.38
C VAL A 96 5.94 -9.63 13.01
N LEU A 97 6.95 -9.04 12.39
CA LEU A 97 8.35 -9.18 12.82
C LEU A 97 8.78 -8.06 13.79
N ARG A 98 8.18 -6.86 13.70
CA ARG A 98 8.73 -5.63 14.28
C ARG A 98 7.64 -4.68 14.82
N GLN A 99 6.63 -5.20 15.50
CA GLN A 99 5.54 -4.38 16.05
C GLN A 99 6.01 -3.28 17.00
N ASN A 100 7.13 -3.50 17.70
CA ASN A 100 7.75 -2.51 18.58
C ASN A 100 8.24 -1.26 17.84
N ARG A 101 8.36 -1.28 16.50
CA ARG A 101 8.70 -0.14 15.65
C ARG A 101 7.47 0.62 15.15
N LEU A 102 6.27 0.28 15.64
CA LEU A 102 5.01 0.89 15.22
C LEU A 102 4.30 1.58 16.38
N HIS A 103 3.75 2.77 16.10
CA HIS A 103 2.71 3.39 16.91
C HIS A 103 1.34 2.85 16.52
N SER A 104 1.09 2.71 15.21
CA SER A 104 -0.12 2.12 14.65
C SER A 104 0.11 1.53 13.26
N LEU A 105 -0.84 0.72 12.81
CA LEU A 105 -0.86 0.09 11.50
C LEU A 105 -2.17 0.42 10.79
N THR A 106 -2.09 0.97 9.57
CA THR A 106 -3.25 1.18 8.70
C THR A 106 -3.09 0.36 7.43
N LEU A 107 -4.02 -0.56 7.21
CA LEU A 107 -4.06 -1.50 6.09
C LEU A 107 -5.13 -1.06 5.10
N VAL A 108 -4.72 -0.54 3.94
CA VAL A 108 -5.60 0.07 2.94
C VAL A 108 -5.71 -0.85 1.72
N ALA A 109 -6.94 -1.23 1.36
CA ALA A 109 -7.22 -1.98 0.12
C ALA A 109 -6.24 -3.16 -0.11
N THR A 110 -6.01 -3.99 0.91
CA THR A 110 -5.01 -5.08 0.91
C THR A 110 -5.62 -6.42 1.28
N SER A 111 -4.81 -7.45 1.40
CA SER A 111 -5.23 -8.81 1.74
C SER A 111 -4.23 -9.45 2.69
N PRO A 112 -4.65 -10.40 3.55
CA PRO A 112 -3.72 -11.14 4.41
C PRO A 112 -3.00 -12.26 3.66
N ALA A 113 -3.41 -12.58 2.44
CA ALA A 113 -2.79 -13.62 1.63
C ALA A 113 -3.18 -13.46 0.17
N PHE A 114 -2.43 -14.07 -0.73
CA PHE A 114 -2.73 -14.05 -2.15
C PHE A 114 -3.27 -15.41 -2.63
N GLY A 115 -4.60 -15.60 -2.52
CA GLY A 115 -5.30 -16.78 -3.02
C GLY A 115 -4.93 -18.08 -2.31
N ASN A 116 -5.06 -19.19 -3.04
CA ASN A 116 -4.66 -20.53 -2.63
C ASN A 116 -3.56 -21.02 -3.59
N SER A 117 -2.42 -21.41 -3.05
CA SER A 117 -1.25 -21.87 -3.83
C SER A 117 -1.53 -23.10 -4.71
N ALA A 118 -2.56 -23.88 -4.44
CA ALA A 118 -2.95 -25.06 -5.21
C ALA A 118 -3.80 -24.76 -6.45
N GLY A 119 -4.20 -23.49 -6.68
CA GLY A 119 -5.13 -23.11 -7.77
C GLY A 119 -4.46 -22.39 -8.94
N SER A 120 -5.23 -22.21 -10.01
CA SER A 120 -4.84 -21.43 -11.19
C SER A 120 -4.86 -19.91 -10.94
N PHE A 121 -5.34 -19.47 -9.78
CA PHE A 121 -5.59 -18.07 -9.48
C PHE A 121 -4.31 -17.21 -9.60
N GLN A 122 -3.20 -17.65 -8.99
CA GLN A 122 -1.93 -16.91 -9.09
C GLN A 122 -1.42 -16.83 -10.53
N LYS A 123 -1.51 -17.95 -11.27
CA LYS A 123 -1.10 -17.99 -12.68
C LYS A 123 -1.93 -17.01 -13.52
N ASN A 124 -3.25 -17.05 -13.37
CA ASN A 124 -4.17 -16.16 -14.10
C ASN A 124 -3.93 -14.69 -13.72
N PHE A 125 -3.61 -14.41 -12.45
CA PHE A 125 -3.28 -13.07 -11.99
C PHE A 125 -2.01 -12.54 -12.65
N ILE A 126 -0.96 -13.35 -12.70
CA ILE A 126 0.31 -12.99 -13.35
C ILE A 126 0.06 -12.76 -14.84
N GLU A 127 -0.60 -13.69 -15.51
CA GLU A 127 -0.90 -13.61 -16.95
C GLU A 127 -1.71 -12.36 -17.32
N ALA A 128 -2.74 -12.04 -16.53
CA ALA A 128 -3.57 -10.85 -16.76
C ALA A 128 -2.78 -9.53 -16.60
N ARG A 129 -1.67 -9.51 -15.87
CA ARG A 129 -0.85 -8.33 -15.61
C ARG A 129 0.42 -8.26 -16.41
N LEU A 130 1.03 -9.38 -16.71
CA LEU A 130 2.28 -9.43 -17.48
C LEU A 130 2.04 -9.75 -18.95
N GLY A 131 0.96 -10.44 -19.29
CA GLY A 131 0.61 -10.79 -20.67
C GLY A 131 0.60 -9.61 -21.64
N PRO A 132 0.00 -8.46 -21.30
CA PRO A 132 0.09 -7.27 -22.17
C PRO A 132 1.53 -6.81 -22.44
N LEU A 133 2.40 -6.86 -21.42
CA LEU A 133 3.82 -6.51 -21.56
C LEU A 133 4.60 -7.58 -22.35
N ASP A 134 4.27 -8.85 -22.16
CA ASP A 134 4.87 -9.98 -22.90
C ASP A 134 4.49 -9.93 -24.40
N ALA A 135 3.33 -9.36 -24.71
CA ALA A 135 2.89 -9.08 -26.07
C ALA A 135 3.53 -7.82 -26.70
N GLY A 136 4.45 -7.15 -26.00
CA GLY A 136 5.15 -5.96 -26.48
C GLY A 136 4.46 -4.63 -26.14
N GLY A 137 3.44 -4.65 -25.30
CA GLY A 137 2.78 -3.44 -24.80
C GLY A 137 3.67 -2.66 -23.83
N THR A 138 3.30 -1.41 -23.59
CA THR A 138 4.01 -0.47 -22.72
C THR A 138 3.37 -0.39 -21.33
N MET A 139 4.13 0.13 -20.35
CA MET A 139 3.58 0.42 -19.02
C MET A 139 2.45 1.45 -19.05
N ALA A 140 2.44 2.36 -20.04
CA ALA A 140 1.36 3.33 -20.20
C ALA A 140 0.06 2.67 -20.67
N GLU A 141 0.12 1.76 -21.63
CA GLU A 141 -1.03 0.99 -22.09
C GLU A 141 -1.56 0.05 -21.00
N LEU A 142 -0.67 -0.59 -20.24
CA LEU A 142 -1.06 -1.39 -19.09
C LEU A 142 -1.72 -0.54 -18.01
N ALA A 143 -1.21 0.67 -17.74
CA ALA A 143 -1.79 1.58 -16.78
C ALA A 143 -3.23 1.96 -17.13
N GLU A 144 -3.55 2.20 -18.40
CA GLU A 144 -4.91 2.48 -18.87
C GLU A 144 -5.88 1.35 -18.49
N ILE A 145 -5.49 0.12 -18.78
CA ILE A 145 -6.29 -1.09 -18.46
C ILE A 145 -6.47 -1.25 -16.96
N MET A 146 -5.37 -1.14 -16.22
CA MET A 146 -5.37 -1.41 -14.78
C MET A 146 -6.10 -0.33 -13.98
N ILE A 147 -5.90 0.94 -14.29
CA ILE A 147 -6.60 2.04 -13.63
C ILE A 147 -8.11 1.98 -13.91
N GLY A 148 -8.49 1.62 -15.16
CA GLY A 148 -9.90 1.37 -15.49
C GLY A 148 -10.56 0.29 -14.64
N ALA A 149 -9.81 -0.76 -14.28
CA ALA A 149 -10.30 -1.84 -13.42
C ALA A 149 -10.31 -1.48 -11.92
N MET A 150 -9.41 -0.59 -11.47
CA MET A 150 -9.21 -0.21 -10.07
C MET A 150 -10.16 0.88 -9.58
N MET A 151 -10.56 1.79 -10.46
CA MET A 151 -11.40 2.94 -10.11
C MET A 151 -12.83 2.74 -10.66
N PRO A 152 -13.87 3.03 -9.87
CA PRO A 152 -15.26 2.97 -10.34
C PRO A 152 -15.54 4.02 -11.43
N GLU A 153 -16.62 3.79 -12.17
CA GLU A 153 -17.15 4.81 -13.10
C GLU A 153 -17.57 6.07 -12.33
N GLY A 154 -17.34 7.24 -12.90
CA GLY A 154 -17.72 8.52 -12.27
C GLY A 154 -16.64 9.16 -11.40
N VAL A 155 -15.50 8.52 -11.17
CA VAL A 155 -14.33 9.16 -10.52
C VAL A 155 -13.83 10.33 -11.36
N ASP A 156 -13.46 11.43 -10.70
CA ASP A 156 -12.91 12.62 -11.33
C ASP A 156 -11.80 12.24 -12.33
N PRO A 157 -11.92 12.67 -13.59
CA PRO A 157 -10.92 12.38 -14.62
C PRO A 157 -9.48 12.79 -14.22
N THR A 158 -9.33 13.83 -13.39
CA THR A 158 -8.01 14.26 -12.91
C THR A 158 -7.37 13.24 -11.96
N CYS A 159 -8.16 12.58 -11.10
CA CYS A 159 -7.70 11.48 -10.24
C CYS A 159 -7.26 10.28 -11.06
N ARG A 160 -8.05 9.94 -12.09
CA ARG A 160 -7.73 8.84 -13.03
C ARG A 160 -6.45 9.13 -13.81
N ALA A 161 -6.30 10.34 -14.35
CA ALA A 161 -5.10 10.76 -15.06
C ALA A 161 -3.86 10.76 -14.14
N PHE A 162 -4.01 11.19 -12.89
CA PHE A 162 -2.94 11.17 -11.91
C PHE A 162 -2.48 9.76 -11.59
N ALA A 163 -3.41 8.84 -11.32
CA ALA A 163 -3.11 7.44 -11.06
C ALA A 163 -2.43 6.76 -12.26
N HIS A 164 -2.93 7.01 -13.48
CA HIS A 164 -2.32 6.56 -14.73
C HIS A 164 -0.87 7.07 -14.85
N CYS A 165 -0.65 8.37 -14.64
CA CYS A 165 0.68 8.97 -14.71
C CYS A 165 1.66 8.35 -13.69
N CYS A 166 1.19 8.01 -12.49
CA CYS A 166 2.02 7.32 -11.48
C CYS A 166 2.41 5.93 -11.97
N MET A 167 1.45 5.15 -12.46
CA MET A 167 1.69 3.77 -12.88
C MET A 167 2.53 3.68 -14.17
N ALA A 168 2.28 4.55 -15.15
CA ALA A 168 3.00 4.56 -16.43
C ALA A 168 4.51 4.84 -16.30
N LYS A 169 4.95 5.45 -15.18
CA LYS A 169 6.36 5.77 -14.90
C LYS A 169 7.13 4.63 -14.21
N ILE A 170 6.46 3.56 -13.81
CA ILE A 170 7.10 2.46 -13.10
C ILE A 170 8.04 1.73 -14.07
N PRO A 171 9.30 1.45 -13.69
CA PRO A 171 10.17 0.60 -14.49
C PRO A 171 9.54 -0.78 -14.68
N GLU A 172 9.40 -1.24 -15.93
CA GLU A 172 8.74 -2.51 -16.24
C GLU A 172 9.30 -3.69 -15.45
N GLN A 173 10.62 -3.78 -15.33
CA GLN A 173 11.27 -4.87 -14.56
C GLN A 173 10.88 -4.83 -13.07
N ALA A 174 10.72 -3.65 -12.48
CA ALA A 174 10.27 -3.51 -11.09
C ALA A 174 8.80 -3.93 -10.94
N TYR A 175 7.95 -3.55 -11.88
CA TYR A 175 6.55 -3.98 -11.92
C TYR A 175 6.44 -5.51 -12.03
N ARG A 176 7.17 -6.13 -12.96
CA ARG A 176 7.21 -7.59 -13.13
C ARG A 176 7.61 -8.30 -11.84
N ALA A 177 8.72 -7.88 -11.24
CA ALA A 177 9.21 -8.46 -9.99
C ALA A 177 8.19 -8.31 -8.83
N ALA A 178 7.48 -7.18 -8.76
CA ALA A 178 6.44 -6.96 -7.75
C ALA A 178 5.20 -7.85 -8.01
N VAL A 179 4.76 -8.03 -9.25
CA VAL A 179 3.65 -8.93 -9.61
C VAL A 179 3.98 -10.38 -9.27
N GLU A 180 5.21 -10.82 -9.52
CA GLU A 180 5.68 -12.17 -9.16
C GLU A 180 5.79 -12.34 -7.63
N CYS A 181 6.22 -11.29 -6.92
CA CYS A 181 6.30 -11.30 -5.46
C CYS A 181 4.92 -11.36 -4.80
N ILE A 182 3.95 -10.58 -5.27
CA ILE A 182 2.63 -10.45 -4.62
C ILE A 182 1.90 -11.78 -4.48
N VAL A 183 2.06 -12.70 -5.43
CA VAL A 183 1.39 -14.01 -5.43
C VAL A 183 1.96 -14.98 -4.39
N THR A 184 3.08 -14.64 -3.76
CA THR A 184 3.73 -15.45 -2.70
C THR A 184 3.29 -15.05 -1.29
N PHE A 185 2.46 -14.00 -1.14
CA PHE A 185 2.11 -13.45 0.16
C PHE A 185 1.19 -14.37 0.97
N GLU A 186 1.57 -14.61 2.25
CA GLU A 186 0.77 -15.42 3.18
C GLU A 186 1.01 -14.98 4.63
N GLN A 187 0.01 -14.31 5.23
CA GLN A 187 0.04 -13.86 6.63
C GLN A 187 -1.26 -14.16 7.39
N ARG A 188 -2.15 -15.01 6.84
CA ARG A 188 -3.47 -15.31 7.44
C ARG A 188 -3.37 -15.77 8.89
N GLU A 189 -2.42 -16.66 9.18
CA GLU A 189 -2.24 -17.23 10.52
C GLU A 189 -1.62 -16.24 11.51
N ASN A 190 -1.01 -15.17 11.02
CA ASN A 190 -0.32 -14.18 11.85
C ASN A 190 -1.18 -12.96 12.19
N LEU A 191 -2.36 -12.80 11.58
CA LEU A 191 -3.23 -11.65 11.87
C LEU A 191 -3.62 -11.53 13.35
N SER A 192 -3.90 -12.66 14.01
CA SER A 192 -4.27 -12.70 15.44
C SER A 192 -3.11 -12.33 16.38
N ARG A 193 -1.88 -12.27 15.86
CA ARG A 193 -0.67 -11.89 16.61
C ARG A 193 -0.40 -10.38 16.55
N LEU A 194 -1.15 -9.64 15.73
CA LEU A 194 -1.04 -8.20 15.66
C LEU A 194 -1.74 -7.59 16.87
N TYR A 195 -0.97 -6.90 17.71
CA TYR A 195 -1.46 -6.22 18.91
C TYR A 195 -1.32 -4.69 18.86
N VAL A 196 -0.57 -4.18 17.87
CA VAL A 196 -0.47 -2.73 17.62
C VAL A 196 -1.85 -2.19 17.21
N PRO A 197 -2.26 -0.99 17.65
CA PRO A 197 -3.51 -0.38 17.19
C PRO A 197 -3.60 -0.41 15.67
N THR A 198 -4.64 -1.05 15.16
CA THR A 198 -4.76 -1.31 13.71
C THR A 198 -6.08 -0.78 13.17
N MET A 199 -6.02 -0.13 11.99
CA MET A 199 -7.17 0.20 11.16
C MET A 199 -7.08 -0.55 9.83
N VAL A 200 -8.20 -1.10 9.40
CA VAL A 200 -8.40 -1.66 8.06
C VAL A 200 -9.34 -0.73 7.30
N LEU A 201 -8.89 -0.19 6.17
CA LEU A 201 -9.59 0.81 5.38
C LEU A 201 -9.80 0.31 3.94
N SER A 202 -11.05 0.29 3.48
CA SER A 202 -11.46 -0.19 2.16
C SER A 202 -12.13 0.92 1.34
N GLY A 203 -12.07 0.84 0.02
CA GLY A 203 -13.05 1.54 -0.82
C GLY A 203 -14.35 0.74 -0.89
N GLN A 204 -15.50 1.40 -0.89
CA GLN A 204 -16.82 0.74 -0.95
C GLN A 204 -16.97 -0.10 -2.23
N TYR A 205 -16.45 0.39 -3.34
CA TYR A 205 -16.55 -0.23 -4.67
C TYR A 205 -15.26 -0.93 -5.12
N ASP A 206 -14.33 -1.18 -4.18
CA ASP A 206 -13.12 -1.94 -4.49
C ASP A 206 -13.48 -3.37 -4.92
N LYS A 207 -13.16 -3.69 -6.19
CA LYS A 207 -13.38 -5.03 -6.78
C LYS A 207 -12.18 -5.96 -6.62
N ILE A 208 -11.05 -5.45 -6.12
CA ILE A 208 -9.80 -6.20 -5.94
C ILE A 208 -9.66 -6.67 -4.50
N ALA A 209 -9.70 -5.73 -3.55
CA ALA A 209 -9.70 -5.98 -2.12
C ALA A 209 -11.07 -5.58 -1.55
N THR A 210 -12.09 -6.41 -1.82
CA THR A 210 -13.48 -6.07 -1.52
C THR A 210 -13.71 -5.74 -0.05
N ALA A 211 -14.66 -4.84 0.22
CA ALA A 211 -15.00 -4.42 1.58
C ALA A 211 -15.31 -5.62 2.50
N ASP A 212 -16.00 -6.65 2.00
CA ASP A 212 -16.29 -7.87 2.75
C ASP A 212 -15.03 -8.66 3.11
N MET A 213 -14.09 -8.79 2.16
CA MET A 213 -12.80 -9.43 2.40
C MET A 213 -11.99 -8.65 3.44
N MET A 214 -11.95 -7.33 3.33
CA MET A 214 -11.25 -6.44 4.26
C MET A 214 -11.89 -6.48 5.65
N LYS A 215 -13.23 -6.49 5.74
CA LYS A 215 -13.96 -6.65 7.01
C LYS A 215 -13.66 -8.00 7.66
N LYS A 216 -13.60 -9.08 6.88
CA LYS A 216 -13.21 -10.41 7.36
C LYS A 216 -11.76 -10.43 7.85
N MET A 217 -10.84 -9.74 7.18
CA MET A 217 -9.46 -9.58 7.65
C MET A 217 -9.43 -8.82 8.97
N ALA A 218 -10.12 -7.68 9.09
CA ALA A 218 -10.20 -6.87 10.31
C ALA A 218 -10.70 -7.69 11.51
N SER A 219 -11.69 -8.57 11.32
CA SER A 219 -12.22 -9.44 12.38
C SER A 219 -11.22 -10.46 12.94
N LYS A 220 -10.06 -10.64 12.30
CA LYS A 220 -8.98 -11.53 12.73
C LYS A 220 -7.87 -10.80 13.49
N ILE A 221 -7.88 -9.47 13.50
CA ILE A 221 -6.89 -8.63 14.16
C ILE A 221 -7.49 -8.11 15.47
N LEU A 222 -6.74 -8.25 16.57
CA LEU A 222 -7.22 -7.81 17.89
C LEU A 222 -7.40 -6.28 17.91
N ASN A 223 -8.54 -5.83 18.43
CA ASN A 223 -8.86 -4.40 18.57
C ASN A 223 -8.72 -3.59 17.27
N CYS A 224 -9.04 -4.20 16.13
CA CYS A 224 -8.97 -3.57 14.83
C CYS A 224 -10.20 -2.71 14.56
N GLN A 225 -9.98 -1.47 14.11
CA GLN A 225 -11.04 -0.63 13.55
C GLN A 225 -11.21 -0.97 12.06
N PHE A 226 -12.44 -1.09 11.60
CA PHE A 226 -12.77 -1.22 10.18
C PHE A 226 -13.55 0.00 9.72
N SER A 227 -13.13 0.58 8.60
CA SER A 227 -13.84 1.67 7.93
C SER A 227 -13.80 1.49 6.42
N PHE A 228 -14.65 2.21 5.70
CA PHE A 228 -14.61 2.27 4.25
C PHE A 228 -14.88 3.71 3.76
N ILE A 229 -14.32 4.04 2.61
CA ILE A 229 -14.55 5.30 1.90
C ILE A 229 -15.70 5.07 0.94
N GLN A 230 -16.76 5.88 1.08
CA GLN A 230 -17.94 5.78 0.22
C GLN A 230 -17.56 6.09 -1.23
N GLU A 231 -18.23 5.43 -2.17
CA GLU A 231 -18.08 5.63 -3.62
C GLU A 231 -16.67 5.44 -4.19
N ALA A 232 -15.68 5.12 -3.34
CA ALA A 232 -14.29 4.89 -3.77
C ALA A 232 -14.03 3.42 -4.10
N GLY A 233 -13.09 3.19 -5.02
CA GLY A 233 -12.56 1.88 -5.40
C GLY A 233 -11.25 1.54 -4.71
N HIS A 234 -10.34 0.94 -5.48
CA HIS A 234 -9.05 0.43 -4.97
C HIS A 234 -8.05 1.53 -4.57
N LEU A 235 -8.13 2.69 -5.23
CA LEU A 235 -7.23 3.83 -5.02
C LEU A 235 -7.89 4.94 -4.20
N SER A 236 -8.64 4.58 -3.16
CA SER A 236 -9.47 5.48 -2.34
C SER A 236 -8.74 6.75 -1.86
N TYR A 237 -7.44 6.68 -1.59
CA TYR A 237 -6.62 7.84 -1.17
C TYR A 237 -6.33 8.84 -2.31
N ILE A 238 -6.58 8.44 -3.57
CA ILE A 238 -6.55 9.31 -4.77
C ILE A 238 -7.96 9.73 -5.16
N GLU A 239 -8.92 8.82 -5.07
CA GLU A 239 -10.30 8.98 -5.53
C GLU A 239 -11.11 9.93 -4.64
N ASP A 240 -10.97 9.79 -3.33
CA ASP A 240 -11.54 10.66 -2.30
C ASP A 240 -10.47 10.96 -1.22
N PRO A 241 -9.54 11.88 -1.49
CA PRO A 241 -8.48 12.21 -0.55
C PRO A 241 -9.00 12.80 0.76
N ASP A 242 -10.11 13.54 0.74
CA ASP A 242 -10.67 14.16 1.94
C ASP A 242 -11.30 13.14 2.87
N GLY A 243 -12.10 12.22 2.33
CA GLY A 243 -12.67 11.09 3.08
C GLY A 243 -11.58 10.17 3.65
N PHE A 244 -10.58 9.85 2.82
CA PHE A 244 -9.43 9.06 3.26
C PHE A 244 -8.65 9.73 4.40
N ASN A 245 -8.31 11.01 4.23
CA ASN A 245 -7.54 11.77 5.21
C ASN A 245 -8.32 11.90 6.53
N SER A 246 -9.63 12.16 6.46
CA SER A 246 -10.50 12.24 7.64
C SER A 246 -10.56 10.91 8.40
N ALA A 247 -10.70 9.78 7.70
CA ALA A 247 -10.71 8.45 8.31
C ALA A 247 -9.36 8.14 9.00
N LEU A 248 -8.24 8.45 8.33
CA LEU A 248 -6.91 8.25 8.90
C LEU A 248 -6.66 9.15 10.10
N GLU A 249 -7.00 10.46 10.03
CA GLU A 249 -6.81 11.40 11.13
C GLU A 249 -7.63 10.99 12.37
N ASN A 250 -8.89 10.60 12.20
CA ASN A 250 -9.74 10.12 13.28
C ASN A 250 -9.13 8.89 13.97
N PHE A 251 -8.60 7.94 13.19
CA PHE A 251 -7.93 6.77 13.77
C PHE A 251 -6.67 7.18 14.55
N LEU A 252 -5.81 8.02 14.00
CA LEU A 252 -4.59 8.48 14.65
C LEU A 252 -4.87 9.19 15.99
N LEU A 253 -5.97 9.93 16.09
CA LEU A 253 -6.40 10.55 17.34
C LEU A 253 -6.76 9.51 18.42
N THR A 254 -7.33 8.36 18.06
CA THR A 254 -7.63 7.29 19.01
C THR A 254 -6.38 6.56 19.53
N VAL A 255 -5.29 6.60 18.78
CA VAL A 255 -4.01 5.97 19.18
C VAL A 255 -3.26 6.81 20.21
N ARG A 256 -3.50 8.13 20.23
CA ARG A 256 -2.88 9.08 21.17
C ARG A 256 -3.59 9.16 22.51
N ALA A 257 -4.83 8.72 22.59
CA ALA A 257 -5.66 8.75 23.81
C ALA A 257 -5.37 7.51 24.68
#